data_e14fb785e2a89e8d6b5af3f271dc1f40
#
_entry.id   e14fb785e2a89e8d6b5af3f271dc1f40
#
_cell.length_a   1.000
_cell.length_b   1.000
_cell.length_c   1.000
_cell.angle_alpha   90.00
_cell.angle_beta   90.00
_cell.angle_gamma   90.00
#
_symmetry.space_group_name_H-M   'P 1'
#
loop_
_entity.id
_entity.type
_entity.pdbx_description
1 polymer ?
#
loop_
_entity_poly.entity_id
_entity_poly.type
_entity_poly.pdbx_seq_one_letter_code
_entity_poly.pdbx_strand_id
1 'polypeptide(L)'
;MFSIVIPLYNKENSVLNTIMSILNQSCSDFEVLIINDGSTDKSISIVEEIKDDRIRIISQENQGVSSARNRGINEAKYEWICFLDADDLWKEFHLTTILEMMRFYSNYKVYTTSFEYSIDKFIFRHKRNKEIFVIENYFEEATKELLICVGSVVIHRDCFKEVGNFNKLLSRGEDKDLWIRLARKYPIVKSQKITMTYRLDAENRSDSRENVKKTYEANVRLKEIKDKRDYKLHKVMIMNKIKKSIILRDWRSFFYLLFKHNVRLLMTVMMLIILKY
;
A
#
# COMPACT_ATOMS: atom_id res chain seq x y z
N MET A 1 17.32 8.11 10.18
CA MET A 1 16.37 7.44 11.08
C MET A 1 15.35 6.57 10.38
N PHE A 2 15.35 6.47 9.05
CA PHE A 2 14.37 5.72 8.27
C PHE A 2 15.00 4.55 7.54
N SER A 3 14.38 3.38 7.54
CA SER A 3 14.71 2.27 6.66
C SER A 3 13.66 2.21 5.54
N ILE A 4 14.11 2.45 4.31
CA ILE A 4 13.25 2.53 3.12
C ILE A 4 13.37 1.20 2.39
N VAL A 5 12.30 0.44 2.36
CA VAL A 5 12.23 -0.90 1.75
C VAL A 5 11.66 -0.80 0.34
N ILE A 6 12.44 -1.24 -0.64
CA ILE A 6 12.06 -1.30 -2.05
C ILE A 6 12.00 -2.77 -2.49
N PRO A 7 10.82 -3.37 -2.64
CA PRO A 7 10.70 -4.67 -3.28
C PRO A 7 10.99 -4.52 -4.78
N LEU A 8 11.94 -5.28 -5.30
CA LEU A 8 12.39 -5.18 -6.69
C LEU A 8 12.16 -6.50 -7.42
N TYR A 9 11.36 -6.46 -8.49
CA TYR A 9 11.17 -7.57 -9.42
C TYR A 9 10.88 -7.06 -10.83
N ASN A 10 11.86 -7.19 -11.72
CA ASN A 10 11.76 -6.83 -13.15
C ASN A 10 11.23 -5.40 -13.39
N LYS A 11 12.02 -4.40 -12.97
CA LYS A 11 11.72 -2.95 -13.06
C LYS A 11 12.87 -2.17 -13.70
N GLU A 12 13.53 -2.74 -14.72
CA GLU A 12 14.72 -2.14 -15.34
C GLU A 12 14.52 -0.72 -15.89
N ASN A 13 13.28 -0.37 -16.31
CA ASN A 13 12.99 0.96 -16.84
C ASN A 13 12.58 1.98 -15.76
N SER A 14 12.28 1.54 -14.55
CA SER A 14 11.72 2.39 -13.48
C SER A 14 12.63 2.55 -12.28
N VAL A 15 13.37 1.50 -11.89
CA VAL A 15 14.08 1.41 -10.62
C VAL A 15 15.08 2.54 -10.40
N LEU A 16 15.79 2.97 -11.43
CA LEU A 16 16.74 4.08 -11.33
C LEU A 16 16.06 5.36 -10.86
N ASN A 17 14.94 5.73 -11.50
CA ASN A 17 14.21 6.96 -11.15
C ASN A 17 13.63 6.87 -9.73
N THR A 18 13.17 5.71 -9.31
CA THR A 18 12.69 5.47 -7.95
C THR A 18 13.79 5.71 -6.93
N ILE A 19 14.98 5.09 -7.12
CA ILE A 19 16.11 5.26 -6.20
C ILE A 19 16.59 6.72 -6.19
N MET A 20 16.73 7.35 -7.35
CA MET A 20 17.12 8.76 -7.42
C MET A 20 16.15 9.68 -6.69
N SER A 21 14.83 9.39 -6.72
CA SER A 21 13.83 10.15 -5.97
C SER A 21 14.00 10.05 -4.44
N ILE A 22 14.59 8.94 -3.97
CA ILE A 22 14.93 8.73 -2.55
C ILE A 22 16.27 9.43 -2.22
N LEU A 23 17.30 9.26 -3.04
CA LEU A 23 18.60 9.85 -2.78
C LEU A 23 18.57 11.38 -2.79
N ASN A 24 17.65 11.97 -3.53
CA ASN A 24 17.40 13.41 -3.60
C ASN A 24 16.48 13.95 -2.47
N GLN A 25 16.19 13.16 -1.43
CA GLN A 25 15.43 13.66 -0.30
C GLN A 25 16.18 14.77 0.46
N SER A 26 15.44 15.79 0.90
CA SER A 26 15.98 16.89 1.71
C SER A 26 16.44 16.44 3.13
N CYS A 27 16.12 15.23 3.54
CA CYS A 27 16.60 14.56 4.74
C CYS A 27 17.55 13.44 4.32
N SER A 28 18.75 13.37 4.89
CA SER A 28 19.80 12.38 4.53
C SER A 28 19.89 11.20 5.52
N ASP A 29 19.17 11.23 6.63
CA ASP A 29 19.27 10.23 7.70
C ASP A 29 18.35 9.02 7.42
N PHE A 30 18.75 8.20 6.44
CA PHE A 30 18.07 6.97 6.05
C PHE A 30 19.02 5.92 5.47
N GLU A 31 18.56 4.68 5.43
CA GLU A 31 19.09 3.61 4.58
C GLU A 31 18.06 3.20 3.53
N VAL A 32 18.52 2.63 2.43
CA VAL A 32 17.68 2.06 1.36
C VAL A 32 17.96 0.56 1.27
N LEU A 33 16.92 -0.24 1.47
CA LEU A 33 16.95 -1.69 1.38
C LEU A 33 16.28 -2.15 0.09
N ILE A 34 17.09 -2.48 -0.90
CA ILE A 34 16.61 -3.06 -2.17
C ILE A 34 16.47 -4.57 -1.97
N ILE A 35 15.24 -5.04 -1.92
CA ILE A 35 14.96 -6.47 -1.79
C ILE A 35 14.68 -7.04 -3.20
N ASN A 36 15.72 -7.58 -3.81
CA ASN A 36 15.60 -8.23 -5.11
C ASN A 36 14.89 -9.58 -4.96
N ASP A 37 13.66 -9.65 -5.42
CA ASP A 37 12.79 -10.83 -5.38
C ASP A 37 12.96 -11.71 -6.64
N GLY A 38 14.24 -11.98 -7.02
CA GLY A 38 14.56 -12.86 -8.14
C GLY A 38 14.36 -12.21 -9.51
N SER A 39 14.76 -10.94 -9.69
CA SER A 39 14.72 -10.26 -11.00
C SER A 39 15.56 -10.99 -12.04
N THR A 40 15.07 -11.07 -13.26
CA THR A 40 15.70 -11.73 -14.42
C THR A 40 16.08 -10.75 -15.55
N ASP A 41 15.72 -9.47 -15.39
CA ASP A 41 16.06 -8.37 -16.27
C ASP A 41 17.30 -7.60 -15.75
N LYS A 42 17.56 -6.41 -16.28
CA LYS A 42 18.69 -5.57 -15.89
C LYS A 42 18.50 -4.79 -14.59
N SER A 43 17.40 -4.99 -13.86
CA SER A 43 17.10 -4.22 -12.65
C SER A 43 18.25 -4.20 -11.65
N ILE A 44 18.85 -5.36 -11.39
CA ILE A 44 19.94 -5.47 -10.40
C ILE A 44 21.23 -4.79 -10.89
N SER A 45 21.65 -5.01 -12.13
CA SER A 45 22.85 -4.36 -12.66
C SER A 45 22.73 -2.83 -12.62
N ILE A 46 21.53 -2.29 -12.89
CA ILE A 46 21.27 -0.84 -12.78
C ILE A 46 21.45 -0.35 -11.34
N VAL A 47 20.96 -1.10 -10.35
CA VAL A 47 21.10 -0.73 -8.93
C VAL A 47 22.55 -0.83 -8.48
N GLU A 48 23.31 -1.83 -8.91
CA GLU A 48 24.72 -2.04 -8.56
C GLU A 48 25.65 -0.95 -9.11
N GLU A 49 25.24 -0.25 -10.18
CA GLU A 49 25.98 0.91 -10.71
C GLU A 49 25.86 2.16 -9.82
N ILE A 50 24.83 2.24 -8.95
CA ILE A 50 24.63 3.37 -8.04
C ILE A 50 25.61 3.26 -6.86
N LYS A 51 26.54 4.20 -6.75
CA LYS A 51 27.54 4.23 -5.67
C LYS A 51 27.07 5.16 -4.55
N ASP A 52 26.29 4.60 -3.60
CA ASP A 52 25.84 5.31 -2.40
C ASP A 52 25.84 4.34 -1.21
N ASP A 53 26.56 4.66 -0.16
CA ASP A 53 26.75 3.78 1.01
C ASP A 53 25.47 3.55 1.81
N ARG A 54 24.42 4.32 1.56
CA ARG A 54 23.10 4.13 2.17
C ARG A 54 22.32 2.98 1.56
N ILE A 55 22.73 2.48 0.38
CA ILE A 55 22.03 1.41 -0.35
C ILE A 55 22.57 0.04 0.05
N ARG A 56 21.67 -0.86 0.39
CA ARG A 56 21.96 -2.28 0.62
C ARG A 56 21.07 -3.13 -0.28
N ILE A 57 21.68 -4.02 -1.05
CA ILE A 57 20.96 -4.97 -1.93
C ILE A 57 20.91 -6.32 -1.22
N ILE A 58 19.73 -6.89 -1.13
CA ILE A 58 19.47 -8.22 -0.53
C ILE A 58 18.67 -9.03 -1.54
N SER A 59 19.27 -10.11 -2.05
CA SER A 59 18.62 -10.99 -3.02
C SER A 59 17.94 -12.18 -2.35
N GLN A 60 16.82 -12.60 -2.92
CA GLN A 60 16.09 -13.82 -2.58
C GLN A 60 15.48 -14.44 -3.84
N GLU A 61 15.10 -15.72 -3.76
CA GLU A 61 14.24 -16.33 -4.77
C GLU A 61 12.88 -15.65 -4.80
N ASN A 62 12.23 -15.62 -5.97
CA ASN A 62 10.94 -14.95 -6.12
C ASN A 62 9.86 -15.60 -5.22
N GLN A 63 9.39 -14.85 -4.24
CA GLN A 63 8.35 -15.24 -3.29
C GLN A 63 7.21 -14.21 -3.22
N GLY A 64 7.24 -13.20 -4.09
CA GLY A 64 6.24 -12.14 -4.18
C GLY A 64 6.46 -10.96 -3.23
N VAL A 65 5.79 -9.86 -3.54
CA VAL A 65 5.97 -8.54 -2.93
C VAL A 65 5.82 -8.54 -1.39
N SER A 66 4.88 -9.32 -0.84
CA SER A 66 4.70 -9.46 0.61
C SER A 66 5.94 -10.07 1.28
N SER A 67 6.56 -11.07 0.64
CA SER A 67 7.79 -11.70 1.14
C SER A 67 8.95 -10.73 1.11
N ALA A 68 9.12 -10.00 0.00
CA ALA A 68 10.16 -9.00 -0.16
C ALA A 68 10.02 -7.87 0.87
N ARG A 69 8.82 -7.30 1.06
CA ARG A 69 8.58 -6.28 2.08
C ARG A 69 8.84 -6.80 3.49
N ASN A 70 8.44 -8.03 3.81
CA ASN A 70 8.70 -8.66 5.11
C ASN A 70 10.19 -8.89 5.34
N ARG A 71 10.93 -9.27 4.32
CA ARG A 71 12.40 -9.36 4.39
C ARG A 71 13.00 -8.00 4.73
N GLY A 72 12.56 -6.93 4.04
CA GLY A 72 13.00 -5.58 4.30
C GLY A 72 12.70 -5.11 5.73
N ILE A 73 11.51 -5.41 6.28
CA ILE A 73 11.18 -5.11 7.68
C ILE A 73 12.15 -5.79 8.65
N ASN A 74 12.53 -7.03 8.40
CA ASN A 74 13.44 -7.80 9.26
C ASN A 74 14.89 -7.29 9.17
N GLU A 75 15.34 -6.89 7.98
CA GLU A 75 16.70 -6.39 7.71
C GLU A 75 16.88 -4.90 8.05
N ALA A 76 15.79 -4.18 8.31
CA ALA A 76 15.79 -2.76 8.61
C ALA A 76 16.62 -2.44 9.86
N LYS A 77 17.52 -1.46 9.74
CA LYS A 77 18.38 -0.97 10.82
C LYS A 77 17.65 0.00 11.74
N TYR A 78 16.81 0.84 11.18
CA TYR A 78 16.11 1.90 11.90
C TYR A 78 14.71 1.49 12.36
N GLU A 79 14.15 2.28 13.28
CA GLU A 79 12.83 2.02 13.88
C GLU A 79 11.65 2.42 12.99
N TRP A 80 11.86 3.40 12.10
CA TRP A 80 10.83 3.88 11.21
C TRP A 80 10.97 3.25 9.83
N ILE A 81 9.98 2.45 9.47
CA ILE A 81 9.97 1.68 8.23
C ILE A 81 9.09 2.40 7.21
N CYS A 82 9.69 2.68 6.06
CA CYS A 82 9.03 3.20 4.87
C CYS A 82 9.01 2.12 3.80
N PHE A 83 8.08 2.22 2.89
CA PHE A 83 8.04 1.38 1.68
C PHE A 83 7.94 2.28 0.46
N LEU A 84 8.55 1.86 -0.64
CA LEU A 84 8.32 2.46 -1.95
C LEU A 84 8.42 1.36 -3.00
N ASP A 85 7.40 1.20 -3.83
CA ASP A 85 7.46 0.26 -4.94
C ASP A 85 8.46 0.77 -5.99
N ALA A 86 9.20 -0.16 -6.63
CA ALA A 86 10.33 0.15 -7.52
C ALA A 86 9.96 0.90 -8.82
N ASP A 87 8.70 1.30 -8.94
CA ASP A 87 8.14 2.07 -10.05
C ASP A 87 7.44 3.38 -9.63
N ASP A 88 7.41 3.69 -8.31
CA ASP A 88 6.82 4.91 -7.78
C ASP A 88 7.90 5.97 -7.47
N LEU A 89 7.48 7.23 -7.25
CA LEU A 89 8.39 8.33 -7.01
C LEU A 89 8.01 9.12 -5.76
N TRP A 90 9.00 9.53 -4.98
CA TRP A 90 8.85 10.51 -3.92
C TRP A 90 9.19 11.94 -4.41
N LYS A 91 8.49 12.93 -3.86
CA LYS A 91 8.92 14.32 -3.93
C LYS A 91 10.08 14.53 -2.93
N GLU A 92 10.97 15.45 -3.21
CA GLU A 92 12.18 15.73 -2.40
C GLU A 92 11.91 16.00 -0.90
N PHE A 93 10.70 16.45 -0.58
CA PHE A 93 10.27 16.79 0.78
C PHE A 93 9.42 15.71 1.47
N HIS A 94 9.39 14.47 0.96
CA HIS A 94 8.57 13.40 1.58
C HIS A 94 9.01 13.12 3.02
N LEU A 95 10.28 12.84 3.24
CA LEU A 95 10.80 12.53 4.59
C LEU A 95 10.75 13.72 5.52
N THR A 96 11.02 14.93 5.05
CA THR A 96 10.90 16.16 5.88
C THR A 96 9.46 16.44 6.28
N THR A 97 8.48 16.14 5.42
CA THR A 97 7.05 16.22 5.79
C THR A 97 6.72 15.20 6.89
N ILE A 98 7.23 13.99 6.81
CA ILE A 98 7.05 12.99 7.88
C ILE A 98 7.68 13.44 9.19
N LEU A 99 8.90 14.01 9.16
CA LEU A 99 9.57 14.55 10.35
C LEU A 99 8.75 15.69 10.98
N GLU A 100 8.16 16.55 10.18
CA GLU A 100 7.25 17.60 10.65
C GLU A 100 6.02 16.99 11.35
N MET A 101 5.39 15.97 10.75
CA MET A 101 4.27 15.25 11.37
C MET A 101 4.68 14.62 12.71
N MET A 102 5.84 13.99 12.79
CA MET A 102 6.38 13.40 14.01
C MET A 102 6.64 14.43 15.10
N ARG A 103 7.04 15.65 14.74
CA ARG A 103 7.26 16.75 15.69
C ARG A 103 5.96 17.20 16.35
N PHE A 104 4.88 17.30 15.57
CA PHE A 104 3.57 17.73 16.10
C PHE A 104 2.77 16.59 16.77
N TYR A 105 3.03 15.36 16.38
CA TYR A 105 2.29 14.17 16.81
C TYR A 105 3.26 13.06 17.27
N SER A 106 4.17 13.38 18.22
CA SER A 106 5.30 12.52 18.59
C SER A 106 4.91 11.17 19.23
N ASN A 107 3.71 11.05 19.80
CA ASN A 107 3.23 9.83 20.47
C ASN A 107 2.56 8.83 19.50
N TYR A 108 2.55 9.11 18.21
CA TYR A 108 1.93 8.25 17.22
C TYR A 108 2.96 7.33 16.56
N LYS A 109 2.50 6.21 16.04
CA LYS A 109 3.37 5.18 15.44
C LYS A 109 3.10 4.93 13.95
N VAL A 110 2.09 5.58 13.37
CA VAL A 110 1.72 5.44 11.94
C VAL A 110 1.44 6.81 11.36
N TYR A 111 2.19 7.17 10.33
CA TYR A 111 2.06 8.43 9.60
C TYR A 111 1.85 8.15 8.12
N THR A 112 1.02 8.93 7.46
CA THR A 112 0.82 8.84 6.01
C THR A 112 0.64 10.20 5.39
N THR A 113 1.16 10.40 4.19
CA THR A 113 0.96 11.60 3.39
C THR A 113 -0.09 11.37 2.30
N SER A 114 -0.36 12.38 1.49
CA SER A 114 -1.17 12.23 0.29
C SER A 114 -0.30 11.93 -0.94
N PHE A 115 -0.91 11.40 -1.98
CA PHE A 115 -0.25 11.03 -3.23
C PHE A 115 -1.09 11.45 -4.44
N GLU A 116 -0.47 11.43 -5.61
CA GLU A 116 -1.12 11.66 -6.90
C GLU A 116 -0.82 10.50 -7.86
N TYR A 117 -1.60 10.38 -8.93
CA TYR A 117 -1.27 9.50 -10.05
C TYR A 117 -0.45 10.23 -11.11
N SER A 118 0.45 9.49 -11.81
CA SER A 118 1.25 10.05 -12.92
C SER A 118 0.41 10.40 -14.14
N ILE A 119 -0.69 9.68 -14.37
CA ILE A 119 -1.65 9.90 -15.45
C ILE A 119 -2.94 10.42 -14.82
N ASP A 120 -3.60 11.38 -15.48
CA ASP A 120 -4.86 12.02 -15.10
C ASP A 120 -4.79 12.93 -13.86
N LYS A 121 -3.64 13.11 -13.24
CA LYS A 121 -3.40 13.97 -12.06
C LYS A 121 -4.50 13.87 -10.99
N PHE A 122 -5.08 12.69 -10.84
CA PHE A 122 -6.06 12.47 -9.78
C PHE A 122 -5.36 12.58 -8.44
N ILE A 123 -5.81 13.52 -7.60
CA ILE A 123 -5.17 13.84 -6.34
C ILE A 123 -5.96 13.17 -5.22
N PHE A 124 -5.34 12.20 -4.55
CA PHE A 124 -5.88 11.61 -3.33
C PHE A 124 -5.50 12.46 -2.14
N ARG A 125 -6.45 13.24 -1.68
CA ARG A 125 -6.31 13.97 -0.41
C ARG A 125 -7.64 14.09 0.30
N HIS A 126 -7.55 13.99 1.60
CA HIS A 126 -8.69 14.19 2.47
C HIS A 126 -8.98 15.69 2.60
N LYS A 127 -10.20 16.11 2.33
CA LYS A 127 -10.59 17.52 2.48
C LYS A 127 -10.80 17.83 3.97
N ARG A 128 -9.80 18.37 4.61
CA ARG A 128 -9.81 18.81 6.01
C ARG A 128 -9.32 20.26 6.10
N ASN A 129 -9.74 20.95 7.15
CA ASN A 129 -9.30 22.34 7.41
C ASN A 129 -7.82 22.38 7.87
N LYS A 130 -7.30 21.30 8.47
CA LYS A 130 -5.91 21.19 8.92
C LYS A 130 -5.10 20.41 7.90
N GLU A 131 -3.89 20.86 7.61
CA GLU A 131 -2.97 20.14 6.72
C GLU A 131 -2.54 18.81 7.31
N ILE A 132 -2.24 18.77 8.62
CA ILE A 132 -1.86 17.56 9.35
C ILE A 132 -2.94 17.28 10.41
N PHE A 133 -3.45 16.07 10.44
CA PHE A 133 -4.52 15.65 11.35
C PHE A 133 -4.46 14.16 11.68
N VAL A 134 -5.13 13.76 12.75
CA VAL A 134 -5.38 12.34 13.06
C VAL A 134 -6.64 11.89 12.32
N ILE A 135 -6.59 10.76 11.66
CA ILE A 135 -7.78 10.13 11.07
C ILE A 135 -8.67 9.65 12.21
N GLU A 136 -9.79 10.32 12.43
CA GLU A 136 -10.70 10.03 13.55
C GLU A 136 -11.38 8.67 13.40
N ASN A 137 -11.76 8.32 12.19
CA ASN A 137 -12.45 7.07 11.90
C ASN A 137 -12.01 6.47 10.56
N TYR A 138 -10.91 5.73 10.62
CA TYR A 138 -10.34 5.08 9.43
C TYR A 138 -11.38 4.26 8.66
N PHE A 139 -12.20 3.46 9.35
CA PHE A 139 -13.13 2.54 8.69
C PHE A 139 -14.25 3.26 7.96
N GLU A 140 -14.71 4.39 8.46
CA GLU A 140 -15.71 5.19 7.77
C GLU A 140 -15.10 5.97 6.60
N GLU A 141 -13.96 6.60 6.81
CA GLU A 141 -13.29 7.42 5.82
C GLU A 141 -12.77 6.58 4.65
N ALA A 142 -12.23 5.38 4.92
CA ALA A 142 -11.78 4.44 3.89
C ALA A 142 -12.90 3.87 3.00
N THR A 143 -14.18 4.04 3.36
CA THR A 143 -15.29 3.73 2.44
C THR A 143 -15.43 4.75 1.32
N LYS A 144 -14.87 5.94 1.48
CA LYS A 144 -15.03 7.10 0.59
C LYS A 144 -13.82 7.33 -0.29
N GLU A 145 -12.62 7.07 0.25
CA GLU A 145 -11.35 7.29 -0.45
C GLU A 145 -10.25 6.33 0.00
N LEU A 146 -9.18 6.24 -0.80
CA LEU A 146 -7.96 5.52 -0.44
C LEU A 146 -7.11 6.40 0.47
N LEU A 147 -7.07 6.08 1.77
CA LEU A 147 -6.40 6.90 2.78
C LEU A 147 -4.89 6.70 2.81
N ILE A 148 -4.42 5.49 2.51
CA ILE A 148 -3.02 5.07 2.62
C ILE A 148 -2.59 4.36 1.34
N CYS A 149 -1.51 4.83 0.73
CA CYS A 149 -0.77 4.13 -0.31
C CYS A 149 0.53 3.57 0.30
N VAL A 150 1.03 2.47 -0.23
CA VAL A 150 2.27 1.84 0.27
C VAL A 150 3.43 2.83 0.34
N GLY A 151 3.66 3.59 -0.73
CA GLY A 151 4.75 4.57 -0.77
C GLY A 151 4.50 5.86 0.01
N SER A 152 3.32 6.03 0.62
CA SER A 152 3.00 7.24 1.41
C SER A 152 3.05 7.02 2.92
N VAL A 153 3.29 5.80 3.41
CA VAL A 153 3.15 5.45 4.82
C VAL A 153 4.51 5.20 5.48
N VAL A 154 4.61 5.65 6.72
CA VAL A 154 5.75 5.38 7.62
C VAL A 154 5.23 4.77 8.91
N ILE A 155 5.80 3.66 9.31
CA ILE A 155 5.31 2.83 10.41
C ILE A 155 6.47 2.54 11.37
N HIS A 156 6.24 2.74 12.67
CA HIS A 156 7.20 2.31 13.68
C HIS A 156 7.26 0.77 13.74
N ARG A 157 8.47 0.20 13.80
CA ARG A 157 8.69 -1.26 13.72
C ARG A 157 7.93 -2.06 14.77
N ASP A 158 7.68 -1.49 15.96
CA ASP A 158 6.91 -2.18 17.00
C ASP A 158 5.48 -2.50 16.57
N CYS A 159 4.91 -1.73 15.65
CA CYS A 159 3.58 -2.02 15.13
C CYS A 159 3.54 -3.40 14.48
N PHE A 160 4.59 -3.79 13.75
CA PHE A 160 4.65 -5.11 13.10
C PHE A 160 4.74 -6.26 14.10
N LYS A 161 5.37 -6.05 15.27
CA LYS A 161 5.39 -7.06 16.34
C LYS A 161 3.99 -7.35 16.88
N GLU A 162 3.12 -6.33 16.89
CA GLU A 162 1.79 -6.42 17.48
C GLU A 162 0.69 -6.80 16.49
N VAL A 163 0.75 -6.30 15.24
CA VAL A 163 -0.28 -6.57 14.23
C VAL A 163 0.16 -7.62 13.21
N GLY A 164 1.45 -8.02 13.22
CA GLY A 164 2.05 -8.89 12.22
C GLY A 164 2.45 -8.16 10.93
N ASN A 165 3.23 -8.82 10.10
CA ASN A 165 3.78 -8.31 8.85
C ASN A 165 2.76 -8.44 7.69
N PHE A 166 3.19 -8.18 6.44
CA PHE A 166 2.37 -8.42 5.25
C PHE A 166 2.00 -9.90 5.12
N ASN A 167 0.74 -10.17 4.77
CA ASN A 167 0.25 -11.54 4.63
C ASN A 167 0.70 -12.15 3.29
N LYS A 168 1.64 -13.10 3.34
CA LYS A 168 2.20 -13.78 2.17
C LYS A 168 1.19 -14.66 1.41
N LEU A 169 0.07 -15.01 2.01
CA LEU A 169 -0.99 -15.79 1.37
C LEU A 169 -1.83 -14.95 0.40
N LEU A 170 -1.73 -13.63 0.50
CA LEU A 170 -2.42 -12.70 -0.37
C LEU A 170 -1.53 -12.33 -1.56
N SER A 171 -2.04 -12.50 -2.77
CA SER A 171 -1.40 -11.99 -3.99
C SER A 171 -1.88 -10.58 -4.34
N ARG A 172 -2.94 -10.08 -3.68
CA ARG A 172 -3.48 -8.73 -3.86
C ARG A 172 -4.26 -8.26 -2.65
N GLY A 173 -4.09 -6.97 -2.30
CA GLY A 173 -4.72 -6.34 -1.14
C GLY A 173 -4.02 -6.69 0.18
N GLU A 174 -2.78 -7.15 0.11
CA GLU A 174 -1.88 -7.38 1.24
C GLU A 174 -1.61 -6.09 2.02
N ASP A 175 -1.61 -4.96 1.31
CA ASP A 175 -1.51 -3.62 1.84
C ASP A 175 -2.76 -3.23 2.64
N LYS A 176 -3.95 -3.42 2.06
CA LYS A 176 -5.24 -3.18 2.74
C LYS A 176 -5.38 -4.02 4.00
N ASP A 177 -4.98 -5.29 3.95
CA ASP A 177 -4.96 -6.17 5.12
C ASP A 177 -4.13 -5.57 6.25
N LEU A 178 -2.93 -5.08 5.94
CA LEU A 178 -2.06 -4.47 6.94
C LEU A 178 -2.64 -3.15 7.47
N TRP A 179 -3.16 -2.27 6.58
CA TRP A 179 -3.75 -0.98 7.00
C TRP A 179 -4.96 -1.17 7.92
N ILE A 180 -5.80 -2.17 7.67
CA ILE A 180 -6.95 -2.49 8.52
C ILE A 180 -6.49 -3.00 9.88
N ARG A 181 -5.48 -3.89 9.93
CA ARG A 181 -4.93 -4.38 11.21
C ARG A 181 -4.28 -3.24 12.02
N LEU A 182 -3.55 -2.35 11.37
CA LEU A 182 -2.99 -1.15 12.00
C LEU A 182 -4.09 -0.22 12.52
N ALA A 183 -5.09 0.10 11.71
CA ALA A 183 -6.17 1.02 12.08
C ALA A 183 -7.07 0.50 13.22
N ARG A 184 -7.13 -0.81 13.42
CA ARG A 184 -7.79 -1.40 14.61
C ARG A 184 -7.05 -1.13 15.92
N LYS A 185 -5.76 -0.85 15.85
CA LYS A 185 -4.88 -0.78 17.02
C LYS A 185 -4.24 0.59 17.23
N TYR A 186 -3.96 1.28 16.16
CA TYR A 186 -3.23 2.54 16.20
C TYR A 186 -4.00 3.66 15.51
N PRO A 187 -4.03 4.86 16.10
CA PRO A 187 -4.45 6.05 15.38
C PRO A 187 -3.42 6.37 14.30
N ILE A 188 -3.90 6.91 13.19
CA ILE A 188 -3.08 7.22 12.01
C ILE A 188 -3.06 8.73 11.81
N VAL A 189 -1.87 9.32 11.75
CA VAL A 189 -1.68 10.73 11.42
C VAL A 189 -1.57 10.87 9.91
N LYS A 190 -2.31 11.80 9.31
CA LYS A 190 -2.30 12.07 7.87
C LYS A 190 -1.94 13.51 7.57
N SER A 191 -1.08 13.70 6.56
CA SER A 191 -0.88 15.00 5.91
C SER A 191 -1.60 15.05 4.57
N GLN A 192 -2.22 16.21 4.26
CA GLN A 192 -2.80 16.47 2.95
C GLN A 192 -1.74 16.80 1.89
N LYS A 193 -0.49 17.01 2.28
CA LYS A 193 0.60 17.33 1.37
C LYS A 193 0.89 16.14 0.45
N ILE A 194 0.87 16.38 -0.86
CA ILE A 194 1.15 15.37 -1.88
C ILE A 194 2.67 15.22 -1.98
N THR A 195 3.19 14.09 -1.51
CA THR A 195 4.63 13.83 -1.43
C THR A 195 5.07 12.62 -2.26
N MET A 196 4.13 11.94 -2.90
CA MET A 196 4.38 10.74 -3.68
C MET A 196 3.60 10.79 -5.00
N THR A 197 4.21 10.26 -6.07
CA THR A 197 3.56 10.01 -7.35
C THR A 197 3.47 8.49 -7.57
N TYR A 198 2.24 7.98 -7.66
CA TYR A 198 1.96 6.60 -8.02
C TYR A 198 1.95 6.47 -9.54
N ARG A 199 2.90 5.72 -10.11
CA ARG A 199 3.07 5.61 -11.56
C ARG A 199 2.13 4.57 -12.16
N LEU A 200 1.21 5.03 -13.00
CA LEU A 200 0.28 4.16 -13.75
C LEU A 200 0.86 3.66 -15.08
N ASP A 201 1.93 4.27 -15.54
CA ASP A 201 2.64 4.02 -16.80
C ASP A 201 3.85 3.09 -16.68
N ALA A 202 4.10 2.54 -15.49
CA ALA A 202 5.24 1.66 -15.23
C ALA A 202 5.06 0.25 -15.83
N GLU A 203 6.19 -0.39 -16.14
CA GLU A 203 6.25 -1.78 -16.63
C GLU A 203 5.89 -2.79 -15.53
N ASN A 204 5.58 -4.02 -15.92
CA ASN A 204 5.33 -5.17 -15.01
C ASN A 204 4.42 -4.85 -13.83
N ARG A 205 3.35 -4.09 -14.06
CA ARG A 205 2.35 -3.85 -13.04
C ARG A 205 1.51 -5.11 -12.82
N SER A 206 1.07 -5.31 -11.58
CA SER A 206 0.18 -6.43 -11.24
C SER A 206 -1.00 -6.47 -12.19
N ASP A 207 -1.03 -7.49 -13.05
CA ASP A 207 -2.04 -7.66 -14.09
C ASP A 207 -3.44 -7.87 -13.50
N SER A 208 -4.45 -7.64 -14.35
CA SER A 208 -5.86 -7.90 -14.07
C SER A 208 -6.19 -9.39 -13.86
N ARG A 209 -5.33 -10.31 -14.34
CA ARG A 209 -5.48 -11.77 -14.21
C ARG A 209 -5.04 -12.27 -12.82
N GLU A 210 -5.71 -11.83 -11.78
CA GLU A 210 -5.42 -12.27 -10.44
C GLU A 210 -6.16 -13.56 -10.07
N ASN A 211 -5.52 -14.37 -9.22
CA ASN A 211 -6.24 -15.48 -8.59
C ASN A 211 -7.14 -14.93 -7.49
N VAL A 212 -8.43 -14.81 -7.76
CA VAL A 212 -9.42 -14.26 -6.83
C VAL A 212 -9.36 -14.90 -5.45
N LYS A 213 -9.03 -16.19 -5.34
CA LYS A 213 -8.93 -16.91 -4.07
C LYS A 213 -7.80 -16.38 -3.17
N LYS A 214 -6.79 -15.73 -3.76
CA LYS A 214 -5.66 -15.12 -3.04
C LYS A 214 -5.81 -13.60 -2.86
N THR A 215 -6.98 -13.03 -3.11
CA THR A 215 -7.23 -11.60 -2.84
C THR A 215 -7.71 -11.38 -1.42
N TYR A 216 -7.50 -10.17 -0.88
CA TYR A 216 -7.98 -9.81 0.46
C TYR A 216 -9.48 -10.00 0.58
N GLU A 217 -10.24 -9.44 -0.35
CA GLU A 217 -11.71 -9.48 -0.33
C GLU A 217 -12.26 -10.91 -0.32
N ALA A 218 -11.56 -11.85 -0.98
CA ALA A 218 -11.94 -13.26 -0.96
C ALA A 218 -11.64 -13.94 0.38
N ASN A 219 -10.71 -13.43 1.19
CA ASN A 219 -10.29 -14.06 2.44
C ASN A 219 -10.92 -13.43 3.69
N VAL A 220 -11.65 -12.34 3.55
CA VAL A 220 -12.39 -11.70 4.65
C VAL A 220 -13.50 -12.61 5.17
N ARG A 221 -13.60 -12.70 6.49
CA ARG A 221 -14.65 -13.41 7.21
C ARG A 221 -15.60 -12.42 7.88
N LEU A 222 -16.57 -11.91 7.13
CA LEU A 222 -17.50 -10.87 7.61
C LEU A 222 -18.17 -11.21 8.94
N LYS A 223 -18.43 -12.49 9.22
CA LYS A 223 -19.08 -12.95 10.45
C LYS A 223 -18.23 -12.74 11.71
N GLU A 224 -16.92 -12.62 11.56
CA GLU A 224 -15.98 -12.41 12.67
C GLU A 224 -15.80 -10.93 13.03
N ILE A 225 -16.28 -10.01 12.17
CA ILE A 225 -16.13 -8.56 12.35
C ILE A 225 -17.27 -8.05 13.22
N LYS A 226 -16.95 -7.62 14.45
CA LYS A 226 -17.93 -7.14 15.44
C LYS A 226 -18.21 -5.64 15.32
N ASP A 227 -17.22 -4.83 14.97
CA ASP A 227 -17.39 -3.38 14.80
C ASP A 227 -18.21 -3.08 13.54
N LYS A 228 -19.26 -2.28 13.67
CA LYS A 228 -20.21 -1.97 12.58
C LYS A 228 -19.56 -1.18 11.44
N ARG A 229 -18.60 -0.31 11.74
CA ARG A 229 -17.90 0.55 10.75
C ARG A 229 -16.89 -0.27 9.98
N ASP A 230 -16.13 -1.10 10.69
CA ASP A 230 -15.21 -2.08 10.10
C ASP A 230 -15.97 -3.07 9.19
N TYR A 231 -17.09 -3.62 9.65
CA TYR A 231 -17.99 -4.46 8.83
C TYR A 231 -18.46 -3.72 7.56
N LYS A 232 -18.87 -2.45 7.69
CA LYS A 232 -19.33 -1.64 6.56
C LYS A 232 -18.21 -1.45 5.52
N LEU A 233 -16.97 -1.14 5.96
CA LEU A 233 -15.82 -1.02 5.07
C LEU A 233 -15.61 -2.31 4.27
N HIS A 234 -15.54 -3.45 4.94
CA HIS A 234 -15.34 -4.74 4.27
C HIS A 234 -16.43 -5.06 3.27
N LYS A 235 -17.69 -4.77 3.64
CA LYS A 235 -18.83 -4.94 2.72
C LYS A 235 -18.66 -4.09 1.46
N VAL A 236 -18.26 -2.82 1.60
CA VAL A 236 -17.99 -1.91 0.48
C VAL A 236 -16.84 -2.44 -0.40
N MET A 237 -15.75 -2.90 0.20
CA MET A 237 -14.61 -3.45 -0.54
C MET A 237 -14.99 -4.68 -1.36
N ILE A 238 -15.72 -5.64 -0.76
CA ILE A 238 -16.22 -6.84 -1.45
C ILE A 238 -17.16 -6.44 -2.59
N MET A 239 -18.09 -5.52 -2.35
CA MET A 239 -19.00 -5.04 -3.39
C MET A 239 -18.27 -4.36 -4.56
N ASN A 240 -17.27 -3.53 -4.28
CA ASN A 240 -16.47 -2.90 -5.32
C ASN A 240 -15.68 -3.93 -6.14
N LYS A 241 -15.17 -4.99 -5.50
CA LYS A 241 -14.50 -6.09 -6.18
C LYS A 241 -15.47 -6.87 -7.08
N ILE A 242 -16.67 -7.16 -6.61
CA ILE A 242 -17.72 -7.81 -7.41
C ILE A 242 -18.10 -6.95 -8.62
N LYS A 243 -18.34 -5.63 -8.42
CA LYS A 243 -18.61 -4.69 -9.53
C LYS A 243 -17.49 -4.69 -10.57
N LYS A 244 -16.22 -4.63 -10.12
CA LYS A 244 -15.07 -4.69 -11.01
C LYS A 244 -15.04 -5.98 -11.82
N SER A 245 -15.37 -7.12 -11.22
CA SER A 245 -15.46 -8.41 -11.93
C SER A 245 -16.49 -8.39 -13.04
N ILE A 246 -17.65 -7.74 -12.83
CA ILE A 246 -18.69 -7.58 -13.86
C ILE A 246 -18.18 -6.71 -15.02
N ILE A 247 -17.60 -5.55 -14.72
CA ILE A 247 -17.07 -4.60 -15.71
C ILE A 247 -16.00 -5.28 -16.58
N LEU A 248 -15.10 -6.07 -15.98
CA LEU A 248 -14.03 -6.80 -16.66
C LEU A 248 -14.52 -8.12 -17.28
N ARG A 249 -15.79 -8.47 -17.17
CA ARG A 249 -16.38 -9.74 -17.63
C ARG A 249 -15.69 -10.98 -17.02
N ASP A 250 -15.10 -10.83 -15.81
CA ASP A 250 -14.49 -11.93 -15.05
C ASP A 250 -15.58 -12.66 -14.24
N TRP A 251 -16.36 -13.48 -14.95
CA TRP A 251 -17.49 -14.24 -14.36
C TRP A 251 -17.01 -15.25 -13.31
N ARG A 252 -15.78 -15.76 -13.43
CA ARG A 252 -15.20 -16.70 -12.46
C ARG A 252 -15.04 -16.03 -11.09
N SER A 253 -14.41 -14.86 -11.04
CA SER A 253 -14.26 -14.07 -9.82
C SER A 253 -15.59 -13.58 -9.27
N PHE A 254 -16.49 -13.17 -10.16
CA PHE A 254 -17.84 -12.75 -9.80
C PHE A 254 -18.58 -13.85 -9.03
N PHE A 255 -18.75 -15.03 -9.61
CA PHE A 255 -19.48 -16.13 -8.96
C PHE A 255 -18.78 -16.61 -7.70
N TYR A 256 -17.44 -16.68 -7.70
CA TYR A 256 -16.67 -17.08 -6.52
C TYR A 256 -16.96 -16.17 -5.32
N LEU A 257 -16.82 -14.85 -5.46
CA LEU A 257 -17.04 -13.88 -4.38
C LEU A 257 -18.50 -13.88 -3.92
N LEU A 258 -19.41 -14.03 -4.85
CA LEU A 258 -20.83 -14.08 -4.61
C LEU A 258 -21.23 -15.26 -3.72
N PHE A 259 -20.78 -16.47 -4.06
CA PHE A 259 -21.07 -17.67 -3.27
C PHE A 259 -20.36 -17.63 -1.92
N LYS A 260 -19.13 -17.11 -1.87
CA LYS A 260 -18.37 -17.05 -0.63
C LYS A 260 -18.97 -16.11 0.42
N HIS A 261 -19.51 -14.97 0.00
CA HIS A 261 -20.03 -13.93 0.90
C HIS A 261 -21.55 -13.93 1.09
N ASN A 262 -22.24 -14.92 0.53
CA ASN A 262 -23.67 -15.19 0.68
C ASN A 262 -24.64 -14.35 -0.20
N VAL A 263 -25.71 -14.99 -0.63
CA VAL A 263 -26.73 -14.56 -1.61
C VAL A 263 -27.45 -13.23 -1.26
N ARG A 264 -27.51 -12.81 0.00
CA ARG A 264 -28.08 -11.50 0.40
C ARG A 264 -27.30 -10.30 -0.16
N LEU A 265 -26.00 -10.46 -0.41
CA LEU A 265 -25.19 -9.45 -1.10
C LEU A 265 -25.58 -9.35 -2.59
N LEU A 266 -26.06 -10.44 -3.17
CA LEU A 266 -26.54 -10.55 -4.56
C LEU A 266 -27.67 -9.59 -4.83
N MET A 267 -28.69 -9.58 -4.00
CA MET A 267 -29.88 -8.72 -4.19
C MET A 267 -29.51 -7.24 -4.14
N THR A 268 -28.59 -6.85 -3.26
CA THR A 268 -28.12 -5.46 -3.17
C THR A 268 -27.29 -5.06 -4.40
N VAL A 269 -26.47 -5.95 -4.94
CA VAL A 269 -25.67 -5.71 -6.16
C VAL A 269 -26.56 -5.70 -7.40
N MET A 270 -27.52 -6.62 -7.52
CA MET A 270 -28.49 -6.64 -8.63
C MET A 270 -29.37 -5.38 -8.63
N MET A 271 -29.89 -4.94 -7.48
CA MET A 271 -30.64 -3.67 -7.40
C MET A 271 -29.80 -2.47 -7.84
N LEU A 272 -28.52 -2.41 -7.47
CA LEU A 272 -27.62 -1.32 -7.86
C LEU A 272 -27.22 -1.36 -9.36
N ILE A 273 -27.28 -2.51 -10.00
CA ILE A 273 -27.04 -2.66 -11.44
C ILE A 273 -28.32 -2.29 -12.22
N ILE A 274 -29.47 -2.76 -11.79
CA ILE A 274 -30.77 -2.50 -12.43
C ILE A 274 -31.19 -1.02 -12.33
N LEU A 275 -30.80 -0.32 -11.24
CA LEU A 275 -31.11 1.10 -11.05
C LEU A 275 -30.14 2.05 -11.80
N LYS A 276 -29.13 1.56 -12.50
CA LYS A 276 -28.18 2.35 -13.29
C LYS A 276 -28.27 2.12 -14.81
N TYR A 277 -29.16 1.25 -15.25
CA TYR A 277 -29.56 1.04 -16.64
C TYR A 277 -31.08 1.20 -16.75
#